data_b85744bb1e7414ba1c1f6943e1f9c683
#
_entry.id   b85744bb1e7414ba1c1f6943e1f9c683
#
_cell.length_a   1.000
_cell.length_b   1.000
_cell.length_c   1.000
_cell.angle_alpha   90.00
_cell.angle_beta   90.00
_cell.angle_gamma   90.00
#
_symmetry.space_group_name_H-M   'P 1'
#
loop_
_entity.id
_entity.type
_entity.pdbx_description
1 polymer ?
#
loop_
_entity_poly.entity_id
_entity_poly.type
_entity_poly.pdbx_seq_one_letter_code
_entity_poly.pdbx_strand_id
1 'polypeptide(L)' 'MQTMTRLWGAEDVAEYLGVPIKTLYAWRRRGQGPRCRRVGKHLRYDPEDVRVWFLSLDER' A
#
# COMPACT_ATOMS: atom_id res chain seq x y z
N MET A 1 -24.07 4.76 -11.46
CA MET A 1 -22.96 4.95 -11.71
C MET A 1 -22.03 4.28 -10.89
N GLN A 2 -21.24 3.78 -11.19
CA GLN A 2 -20.46 3.06 -10.48
C GLN A 2 -19.24 3.72 -10.23
N THR A 3 -18.76 3.63 -9.13
CA THR A 3 -17.54 4.22 -8.80
C THR A 3 -16.51 3.15 -8.68
N MET A 4 -15.48 3.29 -9.44
CA MET A 4 -14.44 2.35 -9.36
C MET A 4 -13.41 2.86 -8.47
N THR A 5 -12.96 2.06 -7.54
CA THR A 5 -11.86 2.42 -6.69
C THR A 5 -10.59 2.30 -7.48
N ARG A 6 -9.85 3.40 -7.55
CA ARG A 6 -8.62 3.43 -8.26
C ARG A 6 -7.54 2.78 -7.44
N LEU A 7 -6.71 1.99 -8.06
CA LEU A 7 -5.56 1.44 -7.38
C LEU A 7 -4.59 2.55 -7.01
N TRP A 8 -3.87 2.34 -5.94
CA TRP A 8 -2.92 3.34 -5.45
C TRP A 8 -1.52 2.99 -5.86
N GLY A 9 -0.72 4.01 -6.16
CA GLY A 9 0.70 3.80 -6.33
C GLY A 9 1.39 3.88 -4.98
N ALA A 10 2.68 3.61 -4.98
CA ALA A 10 3.43 3.64 -3.75
C ALA A 10 3.38 5.03 -3.10
N GLU A 11 3.36 6.08 -3.90
CA GLU A 11 3.32 7.43 -3.35
C GLU A 11 2.02 7.67 -2.60
N ASP A 12 0.92 7.16 -3.12
CA ASP A 12 -0.37 7.34 -2.48
C ASP A 12 -0.39 6.63 -1.13
N VAL A 13 0.17 5.43 -1.09
CA VAL A 13 0.20 4.66 0.14
C VAL A 13 1.11 5.33 1.16
N ALA A 14 2.25 5.83 0.70
CA ALA A 14 3.18 6.50 1.59
C ALA A 14 2.50 7.70 2.24
N GLU A 15 1.75 8.44 1.45
CA GLU A 15 1.05 9.60 1.96
C GLU A 15 -0.05 9.20 2.92
N TYR A 16 -0.80 8.18 2.57
CA TYR A 16 -1.89 7.71 3.41
C TYR A 16 -1.38 7.24 4.77
N LEU A 17 -0.28 6.50 4.76
CA LEU A 17 0.28 5.97 6.01
C LEU A 17 1.19 6.95 6.72
N GLY A 18 1.58 8.02 6.04
CA GLY A 18 2.45 9.00 6.66
C GLY A 18 3.88 8.54 6.81
N VAL A 19 4.38 7.73 5.88
CA VAL A 19 5.75 7.25 5.94
C VAL A 19 6.48 7.60 4.66
N PRO A 20 7.81 7.64 4.70
CA PRO A 20 8.56 7.90 3.47
C PRO A 20 8.35 6.78 2.46
N ILE A 21 8.38 7.14 1.18
CA ILE A 21 8.15 6.16 0.14
C ILE A 21 9.20 5.06 0.15
N LYS A 22 10.43 5.39 0.51
CA LYS A 22 11.46 4.37 0.55
C LYS A 22 11.19 3.33 1.63
N THR A 23 10.39 3.67 2.64
CA THR A 23 10.00 2.71 3.65
C THR A 23 9.13 1.63 3.02
N LEU A 24 8.24 2.02 2.10
CA LEU A 24 7.40 1.04 1.43
C LEU A 24 8.23 0.09 0.59
N TYR A 25 9.21 0.60 -0.11
CA TYR A 25 10.05 -0.25 -0.92
C TYR A 25 10.86 -1.21 -0.05
N ALA A 26 11.31 -0.73 1.10
CA ALA A 26 12.05 -1.60 2.01
C ALA A 26 11.15 -2.70 2.55
N TRP A 27 9.91 -2.34 2.92
CA TRP A 27 8.97 -3.35 3.40
C TRP A 27 8.72 -4.40 2.35
N ARG A 28 8.54 -3.96 1.11
CA ARG A 28 8.24 -4.89 0.05
C ARG A 28 9.38 -5.89 -0.14
N ARG A 29 10.61 -5.40 -0.05
CA ARG A 29 11.75 -6.30 -0.20
C ARG A 29 11.81 -7.33 0.92
N ARG A 30 11.29 -7.00 2.07
CA ARG A 30 11.29 -7.91 3.22
C ARG A 30 10.03 -8.73 3.32
N GLY A 31 9.11 -8.58 2.39
CA GLY A 31 7.85 -9.28 2.47
C GLY A 31 6.94 -8.73 3.55
N GLN A 32 7.10 -7.45 3.89
CA GLN A 32 6.29 -6.81 4.92
C GLN A 32 5.44 -5.72 4.28
N GLY A 33 4.59 -5.11 5.10
CA GLY A 33 3.77 -4.03 4.64
C GLY A 33 2.49 -4.51 3.98
N PRO A 34 1.70 -3.59 3.43
CA PRO A 34 0.45 -3.98 2.79
C PRO A 34 0.71 -4.77 1.53
N ARG A 35 -0.26 -5.57 1.16
CA ARG A 35 -0.17 -6.36 -0.05
C ARG A 35 -0.11 -5.47 -1.26
N CYS A 36 0.76 -5.78 -2.21
CA CYS A 36 0.86 -5.02 -3.44
C CYS A 36 1.17 -5.97 -4.59
N ARG A 37 0.96 -5.49 -5.78
CA ARG A 37 1.23 -6.26 -6.97
C ARG A 37 1.90 -5.39 -7.99
N ARG A 38 2.59 -6.01 -8.91
CA ARG A 38 3.23 -5.28 -9.97
C ARG A 38 2.34 -5.31 -11.21
N VAL A 39 2.03 -4.15 -11.74
CA VAL A 39 1.26 -4.04 -12.96
C VAL A 39 2.21 -3.43 -13.97
N GLY A 40 2.75 -4.25 -14.86
CA GLY A 40 3.79 -3.78 -15.76
C GLY A 40 5.02 -3.45 -14.96
N LYS A 41 5.47 -2.21 -15.00
CA LYS A 41 6.60 -1.80 -14.20
C LYS A 41 6.17 -0.95 -13.02
N HIS A 42 4.89 -0.92 -12.71
CA HIS A 42 4.40 -0.09 -11.61
C HIS A 42 3.90 -0.94 -10.48
N LEU A 43 4.18 -0.51 -9.26
CA LEU A 43 3.62 -1.16 -8.10
C LEU A 43 2.24 -0.57 -7.84
N ARG A 44 1.30 -1.43 -7.54
CA ARG A 44 -0.05 -0.97 -7.25
C ARG A 44 -0.58 -1.64 -6.00
N TYR A 45 -1.32 -0.88 -5.22
CA TYR A 45 -1.92 -1.34 -3.98
C TYR A 45 -3.42 -1.15 -4.08
N ASP A 46 -4.16 -2.11 -3.59
CA ASP A 46 -5.60 -1.95 -3.46
C ASP A 46 -5.82 -1.19 -2.16
N PRO A 47 -6.52 -0.06 -2.18
CA PRO A 47 -6.72 0.70 -0.94
C PRO A 47 -7.33 -0.11 0.18
N GLU A 48 -8.20 -1.04 -0.17
CA GLU A 48 -8.81 -1.89 0.84
C GLU A 48 -7.76 -2.77 1.51
N ASP A 49 -6.82 -3.31 0.73
CA ASP A 49 -5.76 -4.13 1.31
C ASP A 49 -4.89 -3.30 2.24
N VAL A 50 -4.63 -2.05 1.89
CA VAL A 50 -3.83 -1.19 2.73
C VAL A 50 -4.54 -0.95 4.05
N ARG A 51 -5.84 -0.70 3.98
CA ARG A 51 -6.61 -0.43 5.17
C ARG A 51 -6.66 -1.66 6.08
N VAL A 52 -6.91 -2.83 5.49
CA VAL A 52 -6.97 -4.06 6.26
C VAL A 52 -5.63 -4.34 6.93
N TRP A 53 -4.55 -4.12 6.18
CA TRP A 53 -3.23 -4.32 6.76
C TRP A 53 -3.00 -3.39 7.94
N PHE A 54 -3.38 -2.12 7.78
CA PHE A 54 -3.20 -1.15 8.85
C PHE A 54 -3.97 -1.55 10.09
N LEU A 55 -5.21 -2.01 9.88
CA LEU A 55 -6.05 -2.39 11.02
C LEU A 55 -5.56 -3.64 11.72
N SER A 56 -4.68 -4.39 11.07
CA SER A 56 -4.16 -5.62 11.66
C SER A 56 -2.93 -5.37 12.52
N LEU A 57 -2.41 -4.16 12.53
CA LEU A 57 -1.22 -3.87 13.30
C LEU A 57 -1.55 -3.79 14.78
N ASP A 58 -0.57 -4.24 15.57
CA ASP A 58 -0.71 -4.14 16.99
C ASP A 58 -0.59 -2.71 17.43
N GLU A 59 -1.38 -2.32 18.41
CA GLU A 59 -1.28 -1.00 18.93
C GLU A 59 -0.52 -1.06 20.20
N ARG A 60 0.50 -0.29 20.37
CA ARG A 60 1.30 -0.37 21.57
C ARG A 60 1.50 0.94 22.23
#